data_44efa2df8b7cc411986500dc399c826c
#
_entry.id   44efa2df8b7cc411986500dc399c826c
#
_cell.length_a   1.000
_cell.length_b   1.000
_cell.length_c   1.000
_cell.angle_alpha   90.00
_cell.angle_beta   90.00
_cell.angle_gamma   90.00
#
_symmetry.space_group_name_H-M   'P 1'
#
loop_
_entity.id
_entity.type
_entity.pdbx_description
1 polymer ?
#
loop_
_entity_poly.entity_id
_entity_poly.type
_entity_poly.pdbx_seq_one_letter_code
_entity_poly.pdbx_strand_id
1 'polypeptide(L)'
;MKEIKAIIRPNKLPLLREALVALPGFPGMTVDRVEGCSAPSRHVPAKVKIKDELTDYTPKVRVEIVAPDEVAEVIFQRITEIAQTGHYGDGLVWITDVEKAAFVFKTTPSEDDR
;
A
#
# COMPACT_ATOMS: atom_id res chain seq x y z
N MET A 1 -17.27 2.19 -4.03
CA MET A 1 -16.04 2.66 -3.34
C MET A 1 -15.27 1.49 -2.76
N LYS A 2 -13.98 1.52 -2.91
CA LYS A 2 -13.07 0.51 -2.37
C LYS A 2 -12.00 1.20 -1.54
N GLU A 3 -11.48 0.49 -0.55
CA GLU A 3 -10.28 0.90 0.16
C GLU A 3 -9.12 0.03 -0.26
N ILE A 4 -8.02 0.66 -0.64
CA ILE A 4 -6.78 -0.03 -0.92
C ILE A 4 -5.83 0.24 0.24
N LYS A 5 -5.29 -0.82 0.83
CA LYS A 5 -4.23 -0.71 1.81
C LYS A 5 -3.01 -1.45 1.31
N ALA A 6 -1.86 -0.90 1.62
CA ALA A 6 -0.59 -1.52 1.25
C ALA A 6 0.43 -1.32 2.35
N ILE A 7 1.23 -2.34 2.58
CA ILE A 7 2.41 -2.26 3.43
C ILE A 7 3.59 -2.48 2.51
N ILE A 8 4.45 -1.49 2.36
CA ILE A 8 5.53 -1.52 1.38
C ILE A 8 6.85 -1.06 2.00
N ARG A 9 7.94 -1.29 1.28
CA ARG A 9 9.25 -0.79 1.69
C ARG A 9 9.28 0.73 1.62
N PRO A 10 9.86 1.40 2.61
CA PRO A 10 9.89 2.88 2.62
C PRO A 10 10.54 3.48 1.38
N ASN A 11 11.55 2.84 0.81
CA ASN A 11 12.24 3.36 -0.37
C ASN A 11 11.40 3.31 -1.65
N LYS A 12 10.26 2.64 -1.63
CA LYS A 12 9.34 2.61 -2.77
C LYS A 12 8.32 3.75 -2.75
N LEU A 13 8.19 4.43 -1.62
CA LEU A 13 7.15 5.45 -1.46
C LEU A 13 7.29 6.62 -2.46
N PRO A 14 8.47 7.20 -2.68
CA PRO A 14 8.58 8.30 -3.65
C PRO A 14 8.17 7.89 -5.06
N LEU A 15 8.58 6.72 -5.51
CA LEU A 15 8.19 6.21 -6.83
C LEU A 15 6.70 5.95 -6.91
N LEU A 16 6.12 5.39 -5.85
CA LEU A 16 4.69 5.11 -5.80
C LEU A 16 3.89 6.40 -5.85
N ARG A 17 4.27 7.39 -5.06
CA ARG A 17 3.60 8.69 -5.04
C ARG A 17 3.60 9.32 -6.44
N GLU A 18 4.75 9.33 -7.09
CA GLU A 18 4.88 9.87 -8.43
C GLU A 18 3.96 9.17 -9.43
N ALA A 19 3.92 7.84 -9.38
CA ALA A 19 3.08 7.05 -10.28
C ALA A 19 1.60 7.26 -10.02
N LEU A 20 1.18 7.33 -8.75
CA LEU A 20 -0.23 7.46 -8.40
C LEU A 20 -0.77 8.86 -8.67
N VAL A 21 0.03 9.89 -8.40
CA VAL A 21 -0.39 11.28 -8.68
C VAL A 21 -0.68 11.48 -10.17
N ALA A 22 -0.01 10.74 -11.03
CA ALA A 22 -0.22 10.82 -12.48
C ALA A 22 -1.48 10.09 -12.95
N LEU A 23 -2.10 9.27 -12.12
CA LEU A 23 -3.30 8.53 -12.52
C LEU A 23 -4.53 9.42 -12.53
N PRO A 24 -5.35 9.37 -13.62
CA PRO A 24 -6.62 10.09 -13.62
C PRO A 24 -7.53 9.60 -12.50
N GLY A 25 -8.15 10.54 -11.79
CA GLY A 25 -9.07 10.21 -10.72
C GLY A 25 -8.43 9.80 -9.40
N PHE A 26 -7.12 9.90 -9.28
CA PHE A 26 -6.44 9.60 -8.02
C PHE A 26 -6.92 10.52 -6.90
N PRO A 27 -7.48 9.97 -5.82
CA PRO A 27 -8.11 10.80 -4.78
C PRO A 27 -7.15 11.31 -3.71
N GLY A 28 -5.92 10.90 -3.73
CA GLY A 28 -4.97 11.15 -2.65
C GLY A 28 -4.72 9.92 -1.82
N MET A 29 -3.80 10.02 -0.88
CA MET A 29 -3.45 8.89 -0.02
C MET A 29 -2.99 9.36 1.35
N THR A 30 -3.19 8.51 2.34
CA THR A 30 -2.67 8.70 3.69
C THR A 30 -1.53 7.73 3.90
N VAL A 31 -0.46 8.18 4.54
CA VAL A 31 0.74 7.39 4.74
C VAL A 31 1.14 7.40 6.20
N ASP A 32 1.42 6.20 6.74
CA ASP A 32 1.94 6.01 8.08
C ASP A 32 3.26 5.27 8.03
N ARG A 33 4.15 5.63 8.93
CA ARG A 33 5.36 4.85 9.18
C ARG A 33 5.01 3.77 10.19
N VAL A 34 5.31 2.52 9.83
CA VAL A 34 4.99 1.35 10.65
C VAL A 34 6.18 0.41 10.70
N GLU A 35 6.10 -0.59 11.55
CA GLU A 35 7.12 -1.62 11.61
C GLU A 35 6.49 -2.96 11.32
N GLY A 36 7.14 -3.74 10.46
CA GLY A 36 6.65 -5.04 10.05
C GLY A 36 7.56 -6.16 10.44
N CYS A 37 6.96 -7.31 10.74
CA CYS A 37 7.66 -8.54 11.01
C CYS A 37 7.14 -9.58 10.02
N SER A 38 8.01 -10.03 9.11
CA SER A 38 7.61 -10.99 8.09
C SER A 38 7.69 -12.41 8.63
N ALA A 39 6.83 -13.29 8.09
CA ALA A 39 6.90 -14.70 8.43
C ALA A 39 8.23 -15.29 7.93
N PRO A 40 8.82 -16.26 8.66
CA PRO A 40 10.02 -16.92 8.19
C PRO A 40 9.81 -17.61 6.86
N SER A 41 10.77 -17.48 5.95
CA SER A 41 10.72 -18.13 4.65
C SER A 41 11.36 -19.51 4.70
N ARG A 42 10.79 -20.48 3.99
CA ARG A 42 11.35 -21.81 3.84
C ARG A 42 12.67 -21.81 3.05
N HIS A 43 12.88 -20.77 2.25
CA HIS A 43 14.05 -20.64 1.40
C HIS A 43 15.21 -19.94 2.10
N VAL A 44 14.99 -19.47 3.33
CA VAL A 44 16.02 -18.82 4.13
C VAL A 44 16.70 -19.88 5.00
N PRO A 45 18.04 -20.00 4.96
CA PRO A 45 18.75 -20.94 5.84
C PRO A 45 18.41 -20.69 7.31
N ALA A 46 18.40 -21.75 8.11
CA ALA A 46 18.09 -21.68 9.54
C ALA A 46 18.94 -20.64 10.26
N LYS A 47 20.21 -20.53 9.89
CA LYS A 47 21.15 -19.55 10.43
C LYS A 47 20.69 -18.11 10.23
N VAL A 48 20.11 -17.83 9.05
CA VAL A 48 19.60 -16.50 8.73
C VAL A 48 18.26 -16.26 9.43
N LYS A 49 17.44 -17.31 9.57
CA LYS A 49 16.16 -17.21 10.29
C LYS A 49 16.37 -16.80 11.75
N ILE A 50 17.36 -17.36 12.40
CA ILE A 50 17.69 -17.00 13.80
C ILE A 50 18.06 -15.52 13.87
N LYS A 51 18.84 -15.05 12.92
CA LYS A 51 19.25 -13.66 12.84
C LYS A 51 18.04 -12.74 12.62
N ASP A 52 17.11 -13.15 11.76
CA ASP A 52 15.89 -12.39 11.48
C ASP A 52 14.99 -12.32 12.69
N GLU A 53 14.88 -13.42 13.45
CA GLU A 53 14.13 -13.44 14.69
C GLU A 53 14.70 -12.46 15.72
N LEU A 54 16.02 -12.29 15.74
CA LEU A 54 16.68 -11.35 16.62
C LEU A 54 16.51 -9.89 16.17
N THR A 55 16.17 -9.68 14.90
CA THR A 55 15.99 -8.35 14.35
C THR A 55 14.55 -7.85 14.54
N ASP A 56 13.62 -8.72 14.93
CA ASP A 56 12.22 -8.48 15.26
C ASP A 56 11.44 -7.72 14.17
N TYR A 57 11.69 -6.42 13.96
CA TYR A 57 10.87 -5.58 13.10
C TYR A 57 11.71 -4.76 12.14
N THR A 58 11.16 -4.51 10.96
CA THR A 58 11.77 -3.62 9.96
C THR A 58 10.84 -2.46 9.66
N PRO A 59 11.40 -1.27 9.37
CA PRO A 59 10.57 -0.14 8.97
C PRO A 59 9.81 -0.43 7.69
N LYS A 60 8.53 -0.07 7.68
CA LYS A 60 7.64 -0.16 6.53
C LYS A 60 6.81 1.09 6.44
N VAL A 61 6.09 1.23 5.34
CA VAL A 61 5.13 2.31 5.15
C VAL A 61 3.77 1.70 4.87
N ARG A 62 2.75 2.18 5.55
CA ARG A 62 1.37 1.81 5.27
C ARG A 62 0.73 2.92 4.46
N VAL A 63 0.10 2.55 3.35
CA VAL A 63 -0.61 3.46 2.46
C VAL A 63 -2.09 3.11 2.50
N GLU A 64 -2.95 4.13 2.61
CA GLU A 64 -4.40 3.95 2.63
C GLU A 64 -5.04 4.89 1.62
N ILE A 65 -5.90 4.35 0.77
CA ILE A 65 -6.57 5.08 -0.30
C ILE A 65 -8.01 4.60 -0.39
N VAL A 66 -8.97 5.54 -0.45
CA VAL A 66 -10.37 5.20 -0.75
C VAL A 66 -10.70 5.80 -2.09
N ALA A 67 -11.19 4.98 -3.02
CA ALA A 67 -11.40 5.40 -4.40
C ALA A 67 -12.62 4.70 -5.03
N PRO A 68 -13.18 5.27 -6.09
CA PRO A 68 -14.19 4.56 -6.89
C PRO A 68 -13.65 3.23 -7.41
N ASP A 69 -14.53 2.28 -7.66
CA ASP A 69 -14.14 0.91 -8.00
C ASP A 69 -13.15 0.83 -9.16
N GLU A 70 -13.39 1.58 -10.24
CA GLU A 70 -12.54 1.52 -11.44
C GLU A 70 -11.15 2.08 -11.16
N VAL A 71 -11.08 3.15 -10.40
CA VAL A 71 -9.82 3.77 -10.02
C VAL A 71 -9.06 2.88 -9.04
N ALA A 72 -9.78 2.25 -8.12
CA ALA A 72 -9.20 1.37 -7.12
C ALA A 72 -8.43 0.19 -7.75
N GLU A 73 -9.01 -0.42 -8.78
CA GLU A 73 -8.35 -1.53 -9.47
C GLU A 73 -7.02 -1.10 -10.10
N VAL A 74 -7.00 0.05 -10.73
CA VAL A 74 -5.79 0.59 -11.35
C VAL A 74 -4.74 0.91 -10.30
N ILE A 75 -5.17 1.50 -9.18
CA ILE A 75 -4.27 1.82 -8.06
C ILE A 75 -3.67 0.54 -7.49
N PHE A 76 -4.50 -0.47 -7.24
CA PHE A 76 -4.04 -1.75 -6.72
C PHE A 76 -2.95 -2.34 -7.60
N GLN A 77 -3.19 -2.35 -8.90
CA GLN A 77 -2.25 -2.90 -9.85
C GLN A 77 -0.95 -2.11 -9.89
N ARG A 78 -1.05 -0.79 -9.86
CA ARG A 78 0.12 0.07 -9.88
C ARG A 78 0.98 -0.09 -8.62
N ILE A 79 0.35 -0.22 -7.47
CA ILE A 79 1.08 -0.46 -6.21
C ILE A 79 1.85 -1.76 -6.32
N THR A 80 1.21 -2.82 -6.80
CA THR A 80 1.85 -4.13 -6.95
C THR A 80 3.08 -4.03 -7.84
N GLU A 81 2.97 -3.37 -8.97
CA GLU A 81 4.07 -3.22 -9.93
C GLU A 81 5.24 -2.44 -9.33
N ILE A 82 4.96 -1.31 -8.67
CA ILE A 82 6.00 -0.43 -8.13
C ILE A 82 6.70 -1.04 -6.92
N ALA A 83 5.94 -1.67 -6.03
CA ALA A 83 6.46 -2.19 -4.78
C ALA A 83 7.23 -3.50 -4.94
N GLN A 84 7.03 -4.21 -6.02
CA GLN A 84 7.57 -5.54 -6.24
C GLN A 84 9.07 -5.49 -6.55
N THR A 85 9.86 -6.28 -5.83
CA THR A 85 11.28 -6.52 -6.16
C THR A 85 11.56 -8.00 -6.39
N GLY A 86 10.58 -8.87 -6.08
CA GLY A 86 10.76 -10.31 -6.17
C GLY A 86 11.39 -10.93 -4.96
N HIS A 87 11.54 -10.16 -3.87
CA HIS A 87 12.14 -10.64 -2.64
C HIS A 87 11.13 -10.64 -1.51
N TYR A 88 11.36 -11.51 -0.52
CA TYR A 88 10.57 -11.48 0.71
C TYR A 88 10.73 -10.12 1.38
N GLY A 89 9.66 -9.66 1.98
CA GLY A 89 9.66 -8.35 2.61
C GLY A 89 9.21 -7.21 1.71
N ASP A 90 8.81 -7.51 0.47
CA ASP A 90 8.22 -6.50 -0.42
C ASP A 90 6.91 -5.93 0.14
N GLY A 91 6.22 -6.71 0.96
CA GLY A 91 4.98 -6.29 1.58
C GLY A 91 3.76 -6.94 0.95
N LEU A 92 2.63 -6.28 1.13
CA LEU A 92 1.38 -6.77 0.54
C LEU A 92 0.45 -5.60 0.26
N VAL A 93 -0.52 -5.85 -0.59
CA VAL A 93 -1.56 -4.89 -0.93
C VAL A 93 -2.89 -5.64 -0.97
N TRP A 94 -3.95 -5.00 -0.52
CA TRP A 94 -5.28 -5.60 -0.53
C TRP A 94 -6.36 -4.54 -0.75
N ILE A 95 -7.53 -5.02 -1.17
CA ILE A 95 -8.70 -4.19 -1.43
C ILE A 95 -9.86 -4.71 -0.59
N THR A 96 -10.62 -3.78 -0.01
CA THR A 96 -11.86 -4.10 0.68
C THR A 96 -12.96 -3.16 0.22
N ASP A 97 -14.22 -3.61 0.36
CA ASP A 97 -15.37 -2.76 0.07
C ASP A 97 -15.54 -1.71 1.15
N VAL A 98 -15.92 -0.50 0.72
CA VAL A 98 -16.29 0.58 1.62
C VAL A 98 -17.78 0.82 1.47
N GLU A 99 -18.52 0.59 2.54
CA GLU A 99 -19.96 0.76 2.51
C GLU A 99 -20.35 2.23 2.30
N LYS A 100 -19.62 3.15 2.93
CA LYS A 100 -19.94 4.56 2.87
C LYS A 100 -18.69 5.40 3.06
N ALA A 101 -18.51 6.40 2.20
CA ALA A 101 -17.39 7.33 2.32
C ALA A 101 -17.82 8.69 1.75
N ALA A 102 -17.21 9.75 2.28
CA ALA A 102 -17.43 11.11 1.79
C ALA A 102 -16.13 11.89 1.92
N PHE A 103 -15.83 12.72 0.93
CA PHE A 103 -14.79 13.71 1.07
C PHE A 103 -15.30 14.82 1.99
N VAL A 104 -14.52 15.14 3.01
CA VAL A 104 -14.98 16.04 4.06
C VAL A 104 -15.24 17.46 3.57
N PHE A 105 -14.55 17.89 2.51
CA PHE A 105 -14.76 19.23 1.95
C PHE A 105 -16.12 19.41 1.31
N LYS A 106 -16.88 18.33 1.09
CA LYS A 106 -18.25 18.39 0.55
C LYS A 106 -19.06 17.21 1.05
N THR A 107 -20.38 17.41 1.15
CA THR A 107 -21.28 16.39 1.72
C THR A 107 -21.62 15.27 0.74
N THR A 108 -21.51 15.54 -0.57
CA THR A 108 -21.80 14.55 -1.60
C THR A 108 -20.56 14.32 -2.46
N PRO A 109 -19.84 13.22 -2.27
CA PRO A 109 -18.63 12.95 -3.07
C PRO A 109 -18.99 12.80 -4.54
N SER A 110 -18.15 13.38 -5.40
CA SER A 110 -18.26 13.24 -6.84
C SER A 110 -16.87 13.27 -7.44
N GLU A 111 -16.64 12.48 -8.47
CA GLU A 111 -15.38 12.45 -9.17
C GLU A 111 -15.06 13.79 -9.85
N ASP A 112 -16.10 14.55 -10.19
CA ASP A 112 -15.96 15.82 -10.89
C ASP A 112 -15.50 16.96 -9.98
N ASP A 113 -15.53 16.76 -8.68
CA ASP A 113 -15.27 17.81 -7.69
C ASP A 113 -13.84 17.82 -7.18
N ARG A 114 -12.93 17.35 -7.97
CA ARG A 114 -11.55 17.20 -7.54
C ARG A 114 -10.67 18.33 -8.04
#